data_e9a9f44b85b774395533e2f67aee601c
#
_entry.id   e9a9f44b85b774395533e2f67aee601c
#
_cell.length_a   1.000
_cell.length_b   1.000
_cell.length_c   1.000
_cell.angle_alpha   90.00
_cell.angle_beta   90.00
_cell.angle_gamma   90.00
#
_symmetry.space_group_name_H-M   'P 1'
#
loop_
_entity.id
_entity.type
_entity.pdbx_description
1 polymer ?
#
loop_
_entity_poly.entity_id
_entity_poly.type
_entity_poly.pdbx_seq_one_letter_code
_entity_poly.pdbx_strand_id
1 'polypeptide(L)'
;METGKKIRSLTFIIAFLLVTNIVMILFFIFSKPCRRSSPAKDENMVATFLQNEIGFNEKQMSLYQKLKKDDFDKARPAFEALRHAKNTFYENIYDNSIPDSVVNKSAYFIGRKQKAVDMLMLKHFKNVRNLCTEQQLPKFDSLFKNVIAKITSGKFRRKQE
;
A
#
# COMPACT_ATOMS: atom_id res chain seq x y z
N MET A 1 -29.58 55.80 14.10
CA MET A 1 -30.12 54.69 13.23
C MET A 1 -29.07 54.01 12.37
N GLU A 2 -27.81 54.43 12.29
CA GLU A 2 -26.76 53.81 11.43
C GLU A 2 -26.09 52.58 12.03
N THR A 3 -25.93 52.51 13.36
CA THR A 3 -25.26 51.40 14.04
C THR A 3 -25.95 50.06 13.86
N GLY A 4 -27.29 50.00 13.82
CA GLY A 4 -28.04 48.75 13.63
C GLY A 4 -27.92 48.16 12.21
N LYS A 5 -27.74 49.00 11.17
CA LYS A 5 -27.51 48.52 9.80
C LYS A 5 -26.09 47.94 9.65
N LYS A 6 -25.09 48.56 10.26
CA LYS A 6 -23.66 48.08 10.26
C LYS A 6 -23.52 46.75 11.01
N ILE A 7 -24.21 46.56 12.13
CA ILE A 7 -24.20 45.32 12.88
C ILE A 7 -24.88 44.18 12.07
N ARG A 8 -26.02 44.41 11.46
CA ARG A 8 -26.69 43.42 10.59
C ARG A 8 -25.82 43.03 9.40
N SER A 9 -25.19 44.00 8.72
CA SER A 9 -24.28 43.71 7.61
C SER A 9 -23.08 42.89 8.06
N LEU A 10 -22.51 43.17 9.21
CA LEU A 10 -21.38 42.41 9.77
C LEU A 10 -21.79 40.97 10.13
N THR A 11 -22.97 40.80 10.70
CA THR A 11 -23.53 39.46 11.01
C THR A 11 -23.74 38.63 9.75
N PHE A 12 -24.24 39.22 8.66
CA PHE A 12 -24.39 38.53 7.37
C PHE A 12 -23.04 38.12 6.78
N ILE A 13 -22.02 38.97 6.87
CA ILE A 13 -20.66 38.66 6.39
C ILE A 13 -20.06 37.48 7.19
N ILE A 14 -20.20 37.50 8.52
CA ILE A 14 -19.71 36.42 9.37
C ILE A 14 -20.45 35.11 9.08
N ALA A 15 -21.78 35.14 8.94
CA ALA A 15 -22.56 33.97 8.59
C ALA A 15 -22.16 33.39 7.22
N PHE A 16 -21.95 34.25 6.23
CA PHE A 16 -21.49 33.84 4.89
C PHE A 16 -20.10 33.18 4.95
N LEU A 17 -19.14 33.77 5.69
CA LEU A 17 -17.82 33.20 5.89
C LEU A 17 -17.86 31.84 6.61
N LEU A 18 -18.75 31.67 7.60
CA LEU A 18 -18.93 30.37 8.27
C LEU A 18 -19.49 29.31 7.32
N VAL A 19 -20.49 29.66 6.54
CA VAL A 19 -21.08 28.74 5.57
C VAL A 19 -20.05 28.33 4.50
N THR A 20 -19.30 29.29 3.95
CA THR A 20 -18.25 28.97 2.97
C THR A 20 -17.14 28.08 3.55
N ASN A 21 -16.74 28.29 4.79
CA ASN A 21 -15.77 27.44 5.47
C ASN A 21 -16.33 26.03 5.69
N ILE A 22 -17.58 25.89 6.11
CA ILE A 22 -18.23 24.58 6.28
C ILE A 22 -18.34 23.86 4.93
N VAL A 23 -18.75 24.54 3.88
CA VAL A 23 -18.82 23.97 2.51
C VAL A 23 -17.43 23.52 2.05
N MET A 24 -16.38 24.30 2.32
CA MET A 24 -15.02 23.96 1.97
C MET A 24 -14.51 22.73 2.75
N ILE A 25 -14.82 22.64 4.04
CA ILE A 25 -14.49 21.47 4.88
C ILE A 25 -15.24 20.23 4.38
N LEU A 26 -16.53 20.34 4.11
CA LEU A 26 -17.33 19.25 3.56
C LEU A 26 -16.79 18.83 2.18
N PHE A 27 -16.48 19.79 1.30
CA PHE A 27 -15.86 19.52 0.01
C PHE A 27 -14.52 18.77 0.19
N PHE A 28 -13.66 19.16 1.12
CA PHE A 28 -12.42 18.45 1.40
C PHE A 28 -12.63 17.04 1.99
N ILE A 29 -13.65 16.85 2.82
CA ILE A 29 -14.00 15.55 3.39
C ILE A 29 -14.58 14.62 2.31
N PHE A 30 -15.49 15.13 1.48
CA PHE A 30 -16.13 14.35 0.40
C PHE A 30 -15.24 14.23 -0.85
N SER A 31 -14.35 15.18 -1.10
CA SER A 31 -13.41 15.17 -2.24
C SER A 31 -12.08 14.52 -1.94
N LYS A 32 -11.84 14.04 -0.69
CA LYS A 32 -10.76 13.07 -0.51
C LYS A 32 -11.20 11.80 -1.22
N PRO A 33 -10.74 11.54 -2.46
CA PRO A 33 -10.84 10.20 -2.97
C PRO A 33 -10.08 9.38 -1.94
N CYS A 34 -10.74 8.41 -1.34
CA CYS A 34 -10.07 7.29 -0.70
C CYS A 34 -9.21 6.71 -1.82
N ARG A 35 -7.97 7.20 -1.95
CA ARG A 35 -6.96 6.64 -2.85
C ARG A 35 -6.57 5.29 -2.25
N ARG A 36 -7.50 4.35 -2.33
CA ARG A 36 -7.09 2.98 -2.57
C ARG A 36 -6.27 3.08 -3.85
N SER A 37 -4.94 2.98 -3.73
CA SER A 37 -4.10 2.72 -4.88
C SER A 37 -4.77 1.56 -5.60
N SER A 38 -5.36 1.87 -6.74
CA SER A 38 -6.02 0.84 -7.54
C SER A 38 -4.91 -0.14 -7.90
N PRO A 39 -5.04 -1.44 -7.62
CA PRO A 39 -4.01 -2.42 -7.98
C PRO A 39 -3.55 -2.28 -9.43
N ALA A 40 -4.45 -1.87 -10.33
CA ALA A 40 -4.16 -1.59 -11.74
C ALA A 40 -3.15 -0.46 -11.99
N LYS A 41 -3.02 0.53 -11.08
CA LYS A 41 -2.05 1.63 -11.24
C LYS A 41 -0.64 1.21 -10.85
N ASP A 42 -0.52 0.39 -9.80
CA ASP A 42 0.75 -0.17 -9.36
C ASP A 42 1.22 -1.27 -10.34
N GLU A 43 0.29 -2.01 -10.92
CA GLU A 43 0.58 -3.03 -11.95
C GLU A 43 1.22 -2.45 -13.21
N ASN A 44 0.68 -1.35 -13.69
CA ASN A 44 1.23 -0.66 -14.86
C ASN A 44 2.60 -0.06 -14.55
N MET A 45 2.85 0.41 -13.33
CA MET A 45 4.13 1.00 -12.95
C MET A 45 5.28 -0.01 -13.01
N VAL A 46 5.10 -1.24 -12.51
CA VAL A 46 6.13 -2.28 -12.57
C VAL A 46 6.36 -2.75 -14.01
N ALA A 47 5.30 -2.95 -14.78
CA ALA A 47 5.39 -3.34 -16.19
C ALA A 47 6.14 -2.28 -17.02
N THR A 48 5.75 -1.00 -16.88
CA THR A 48 6.41 0.14 -17.52
C THR A 48 7.89 0.22 -17.12
N PHE A 49 8.19 -0.04 -15.87
CA PHE A 49 9.55 -0.04 -15.36
C PHE A 49 10.41 -1.17 -15.97
N LEU A 50 9.89 -2.40 -16.03
CA LEU A 50 10.60 -3.51 -16.66
C LEU A 50 10.85 -3.26 -18.14
N GLN A 51 9.89 -2.68 -18.84
CA GLN A 51 10.00 -2.38 -20.25
C GLN A 51 10.93 -1.19 -20.53
N ASN A 52 10.73 -0.07 -19.85
CA ASN A 52 11.43 1.17 -20.17
C ASN A 52 12.81 1.28 -19.50
N GLU A 53 12.91 0.79 -18.25
CA GLU A 53 14.12 0.95 -17.45
C GLU A 53 15.06 -0.25 -17.59
N ILE A 54 14.53 -1.48 -17.56
CA ILE A 54 15.34 -2.69 -17.72
C ILE A 54 15.54 -3.04 -19.19
N GLY A 55 14.58 -2.66 -20.05
CA GLY A 55 14.60 -2.96 -21.47
C GLY A 55 14.09 -4.36 -21.80
N PHE A 56 13.03 -4.81 -21.10
CA PHE A 56 12.37 -6.07 -21.44
C PHE A 56 11.73 -5.97 -22.82
N ASN A 57 12.00 -6.96 -23.68
CA ASN A 57 11.32 -7.11 -24.95
C ASN A 57 9.92 -7.73 -24.77
N GLU A 58 9.13 -7.77 -25.84
CA GLU A 58 7.76 -8.29 -25.81
C GLU A 58 7.67 -9.73 -25.32
N LYS A 59 8.62 -10.59 -25.68
CA LYS A 59 8.68 -11.97 -25.22
C LYS A 59 8.93 -12.05 -23.72
N GLN A 60 9.86 -11.26 -23.20
CA GLN A 60 10.12 -11.19 -21.75
C GLN A 60 8.92 -10.61 -21.00
N MET A 61 8.24 -9.61 -21.55
CA MET A 61 7.03 -9.05 -20.95
C MET A 61 5.89 -10.07 -20.89
N SER A 62 5.68 -10.85 -21.95
CA SER A 62 4.69 -11.94 -21.97
C SER A 62 4.99 -12.99 -20.89
N LEU A 63 6.25 -13.42 -20.77
CA LEU A 63 6.69 -14.36 -19.73
C LEU A 63 6.52 -13.77 -18.33
N TYR A 64 6.85 -12.49 -18.13
CA TYR A 64 6.65 -11.78 -16.87
C TYR A 64 5.16 -11.75 -16.45
N GLN A 65 4.24 -11.44 -17.37
CA GLN A 65 2.81 -11.39 -17.07
C GLN A 65 2.27 -12.76 -16.65
N LYS A 66 2.69 -13.83 -17.35
CA LYS A 66 2.33 -15.20 -16.97
C LYS A 66 2.88 -15.56 -15.59
N LEU A 67 4.18 -15.32 -15.37
CA LEU A 67 4.87 -15.57 -14.10
C LEU A 67 4.19 -14.82 -12.94
N LYS A 68 3.89 -13.54 -13.14
CA LYS A 68 3.21 -12.70 -12.16
C LYS A 68 1.88 -13.29 -11.76
N LYS A 69 1.05 -13.69 -12.73
CA LYS A 69 -0.25 -14.29 -12.47
C LYS A 69 -0.11 -15.60 -11.67
N ASP A 70 0.76 -16.50 -12.13
CA ASP A 70 0.98 -17.80 -11.52
C ASP A 70 1.51 -17.69 -10.08
N ASP A 71 2.48 -16.80 -9.86
CA ASP A 71 3.08 -16.58 -8.53
C ASP A 71 2.08 -15.89 -7.59
N PHE A 72 1.28 -14.94 -8.09
CA PHE A 72 0.25 -14.25 -7.29
C PHE A 72 -0.87 -15.20 -6.87
N ASP A 73 -1.34 -16.06 -7.76
CA ASP A 73 -2.38 -17.05 -7.45
C ASP A 73 -1.89 -18.05 -6.38
N LYS A 74 -0.60 -18.43 -6.42
CA LYS A 74 0.03 -19.27 -5.38
C LYS A 74 0.24 -18.53 -4.06
N ALA A 75 0.51 -17.23 -4.11
CA ALA A 75 0.79 -16.42 -2.92
C ALA A 75 -0.48 -15.95 -2.20
N ARG A 76 -1.61 -15.82 -2.90
CA ARG A 76 -2.88 -15.33 -2.36
C ARG A 76 -3.30 -16.03 -1.06
N PRO A 77 -3.32 -17.37 -0.97
CA PRO A 77 -3.71 -18.05 0.28
C PRO A 77 -2.80 -17.71 1.47
N ALA A 78 -1.49 -17.49 1.20
CA ALA A 78 -0.54 -17.12 2.26
C ALA A 78 -0.79 -15.69 2.76
N PHE A 79 -1.09 -14.75 1.87
CA PHE A 79 -1.47 -13.38 2.24
C PHE A 79 -2.78 -13.36 3.05
N GLU A 80 -3.78 -14.13 2.64
CA GLU A 80 -5.04 -14.23 3.35
C GLU A 80 -4.86 -14.85 4.73
N ALA A 81 -4.07 -15.93 4.84
CA ALA A 81 -3.75 -16.56 6.12
C ALA A 81 -2.99 -15.61 7.07
N LEU A 82 -2.06 -14.81 6.54
CA LEU A 82 -1.37 -13.77 7.32
C LEU A 82 -2.32 -12.68 7.80
N ARG A 83 -3.19 -12.20 6.91
CA ARG A 83 -4.19 -11.19 7.24
C ARG A 83 -5.14 -11.68 8.33
N HIS A 84 -5.64 -12.91 8.19
CA HIS A 84 -6.52 -13.53 9.18
C HIS A 84 -5.80 -13.65 10.54
N ALA A 85 -4.57 -14.18 10.57
CA ALA A 85 -3.81 -14.29 11.80
C ALA A 85 -3.58 -12.95 12.51
N LYS A 86 -3.33 -11.87 11.73
CA LYS A 86 -3.20 -10.51 12.29
C LYS A 86 -4.53 -9.99 12.84
N ASN A 87 -5.63 -10.19 12.14
CA ASN A 87 -6.95 -9.75 12.61
C ASN A 87 -7.30 -10.44 13.93
N THR A 88 -7.20 -11.77 13.98
CA THR A 88 -7.46 -12.54 15.23
C THR A 88 -6.52 -12.11 16.38
N PHE A 89 -5.26 -11.80 16.09
CA PHE A 89 -4.34 -11.30 17.10
C PHE A 89 -4.80 -9.96 17.69
N TYR A 90 -5.26 -9.03 16.86
CA TYR A 90 -5.69 -7.71 17.32
C TYR A 90 -7.09 -7.72 17.97
N GLU A 91 -7.90 -8.76 17.75
CA GLU A 91 -9.16 -8.97 18.50
C GLU A 91 -8.91 -9.12 19.99
N ASN A 92 -7.72 -9.60 20.40
CA ASN A 92 -7.33 -9.70 21.81
C ASN A 92 -7.31 -8.34 22.55
N ILE A 93 -7.32 -7.20 21.84
CA ILE A 93 -7.37 -5.87 22.47
C ILE A 93 -8.66 -5.63 23.26
N TYR A 94 -9.71 -6.38 22.95
CA TYR A 94 -11.03 -6.22 23.58
C TYR A 94 -11.22 -7.12 24.80
N ASP A 95 -10.24 -7.98 25.14
CA ASP A 95 -10.33 -8.90 26.26
C ASP A 95 -9.05 -8.87 27.10
N ASN A 96 -9.13 -8.16 28.23
CA ASN A 96 -8.02 -8.02 29.17
C ASN A 96 -7.74 -9.31 29.99
N SER A 97 -8.57 -10.35 29.88
CA SER A 97 -8.41 -11.61 30.59
C SER A 97 -7.54 -12.64 29.89
N ILE A 98 -7.12 -12.34 28.64
CA ILE A 98 -6.33 -13.27 27.82
C ILE A 98 -4.91 -13.39 28.39
N PRO A 99 -4.45 -14.62 28.72
CA PRO A 99 -3.10 -14.84 29.22
C PRO A 99 -2.02 -14.44 28.20
N ASP A 100 -0.92 -13.88 28.68
CA ASP A 100 0.24 -13.53 27.84
C ASP A 100 0.76 -14.69 26.99
N SER A 101 0.65 -15.93 27.48
CA SER A 101 1.04 -17.13 26.75
C SER A 101 0.23 -17.32 25.47
N VAL A 102 -1.06 -16.98 25.48
CA VAL A 102 -1.95 -17.05 24.31
C VAL A 102 -1.60 -15.95 23.32
N VAL A 103 -1.35 -14.73 23.82
CA VAL A 103 -0.90 -13.58 23.00
C VAL A 103 0.42 -13.91 22.32
N ASN A 104 1.40 -14.42 23.05
CA ASN A 104 2.71 -14.83 22.50
C ASN A 104 2.59 -15.93 21.44
N LYS A 105 1.74 -16.94 21.68
CA LYS A 105 1.47 -18.01 20.70
C LYS A 105 0.89 -17.42 19.41
N SER A 106 -0.07 -16.52 19.52
CA SER A 106 -0.69 -15.85 18.37
C SER A 106 0.32 -15.02 17.59
N ALA A 107 1.19 -14.26 18.28
CA ALA A 107 2.29 -13.51 17.66
C ALA A 107 3.27 -14.43 16.92
N TYR A 108 3.62 -15.57 17.51
CA TYR A 108 4.46 -16.59 16.85
C TYR A 108 3.83 -17.11 15.55
N PHE A 109 2.52 -17.37 15.54
CA PHE A 109 1.83 -17.78 14.33
C PHE A 109 1.85 -16.70 13.23
N ILE A 110 1.71 -15.43 13.59
CA ILE A 110 1.89 -14.32 12.64
C ILE A 110 3.29 -14.39 12.01
N GLY A 111 4.34 -14.57 12.83
CA GLY A 111 5.71 -14.69 12.33
C GLY A 111 5.88 -15.84 11.33
N ARG A 112 5.28 -17.01 11.61
CA ARG A 112 5.29 -18.13 10.66
C ARG A 112 4.57 -17.84 9.35
N LYS A 113 3.41 -17.16 9.40
CA LYS A 113 2.67 -16.77 8.19
C LYS A 113 3.41 -15.69 7.41
N GLN A 114 4.05 -14.73 8.10
CA GLN A 114 4.90 -13.73 7.47
C GLN A 114 6.08 -14.38 6.74
N LYS A 115 6.80 -15.34 7.37
CA LYS A 115 7.86 -16.10 6.73
C LYS A 115 7.41 -16.76 5.44
N ALA A 116 6.22 -17.37 5.42
CA ALA A 116 5.68 -18.01 4.21
C ALA A 116 5.49 -16.99 3.07
N VAL A 117 4.93 -15.81 3.37
CA VAL A 117 4.77 -14.72 2.40
C VAL A 117 6.12 -14.25 1.88
N ASP A 118 7.10 -13.99 2.77
CA ASP A 118 8.41 -13.49 2.39
C ASP A 118 9.17 -14.48 1.49
N MET A 119 9.05 -15.78 1.74
CA MET A 119 9.64 -16.82 0.90
C MET A 119 9.02 -16.87 -0.49
N LEU A 120 7.69 -16.70 -0.62
CA LEU A 120 7.00 -16.63 -1.91
C LEU A 120 7.41 -15.37 -2.68
N MET A 121 7.49 -14.23 -2.01
CA MET A 121 7.94 -12.97 -2.61
C MET A 121 9.39 -13.05 -3.10
N LEU A 122 10.31 -13.62 -2.28
CA LEU A 122 11.69 -13.84 -2.69
C LEU A 122 11.78 -14.74 -3.93
N LYS A 123 10.99 -15.80 -3.97
CA LYS A 123 10.92 -16.70 -5.13
C LYS A 123 10.44 -15.95 -6.38
N HIS A 124 9.37 -15.15 -6.25
CA HIS A 124 8.87 -14.31 -7.34
C HIS A 124 9.97 -13.39 -7.90
N PHE A 125 10.67 -12.65 -7.04
CA PHE A 125 11.72 -11.75 -7.49
C PHE A 125 12.90 -12.48 -8.15
N LYS A 126 13.29 -13.66 -7.64
CA LYS A 126 14.28 -14.53 -8.30
C LYS A 126 13.82 -14.96 -9.68
N ASN A 127 12.57 -15.35 -9.81
CA ASN A 127 12.00 -15.75 -11.10
C ASN A 127 11.99 -14.59 -12.10
N VAL A 128 11.61 -13.38 -11.66
CA VAL A 128 11.66 -12.18 -12.53
C VAL A 128 13.10 -11.87 -12.95
N ARG A 129 14.06 -11.95 -12.02
CA ARG A 129 15.48 -11.77 -12.30
C ARG A 129 16.00 -12.76 -13.37
N ASN A 130 15.53 -14.01 -13.32
CA ASN A 130 15.90 -15.05 -14.29
C ASN A 130 15.33 -14.82 -15.70
N LEU A 131 14.39 -13.89 -15.87
CA LEU A 131 13.94 -13.45 -17.20
C LEU A 131 14.90 -12.46 -17.85
N CYS A 132 15.80 -11.84 -17.06
CA CYS A 132 16.78 -10.87 -17.55
C CYS A 132 17.88 -11.56 -18.34
N THR A 133 18.34 -10.90 -19.40
CA THR A 133 19.60 -11.25 -20.06
C THR A 133 20.79 -10.82 -19.20
N GLU A 134 21.98 -11.35 -19.46
CA GLU A 134 23.22 -10.95 -18.76
C GLU A 134 23.45 -9.43 -18.79
N GLN A 135 23.11 -8.78 -19.90
CA GLN A 135 23.25 -7.34 -20.08
C GLN A 135 22.22 -6.53 -19.25
N GLN A 136 21.05 -7.11 -18.95
CA GLN A 136 20.01 -6.49 -18.15
C GLN A 136 20.21 -6.67 -16.64
N LEU A 137 20.93 -7.73 -16.21
CA LEU A 137 21.12 -8.08 -14.81
C LEU A 137 21.70 -6.95 -13.94
N PRO A 138 22.79 -6.23 -14.34
CA PRO A 138 23.36 -5.19 -13.49
C PRO A 138 22.34 -4.05 -13.21
N LYS A 139 21.56 -3.70 -14.22
CA LYS A 139 20.54 -2.65 -14.11
C LYS A 139 19.37 -3.10 -13.22
N PHE A 140 18.90 -4.34 -13.43
CA PHE A 140 17.88 -4.94 -12.57
C PHE A 140 18.32 -4.99 -11.11
N ASP A 141 19.51 -5.51 -10.83
CA ASP A 141 20.04 -5.67 -9.47
C ASP A 141 20.21 -4.31 -8.77
N SER A 142 20.70 -3.29 -9.47
CA SER A 142 20.84 -1.92 -8.94
C SER A 142 19.48 -1.33 -8.55
N LEU A 143 18.49 -1.46 -9.41
CA LEU A 143 17.16 -0.93 -9.18
C LEU A 143 16.43 -1.71 -8.09
N PHE A 144 16.61 -3.02 -8.04
CA PHE A 144 16.02 -3.87 -7.02
C PHE A 144 16.58 -3.56 -5.62
N LYS A 145 17.88 -3.22 -5.48
CA LYS A 145 18.44 -2.72 -4.22
C LYS A 145 17.67 -1.50 -3.70
N ASN A 146 17.30 -0.57 -4.57
CA ASN A 146 16.53 0.61 -4.19
C ASN A 146 15.09 0.25 -3.73
N VAL A 147 14.46 -0.74 -4.36
CA VAL A 147 13.14 -1.25 -3.95
C VAL A 147 13.23 -1.90 -2.57
N ILE A 148 14.20 -2.77 -2.35
CA ILE A 148 14.43 -3.41 -1.04
C ILE A 148 14.71 -2.35 0.04
N ALA A 149 15.58 -1.37 -0.22
CA ALA A 149 15.86 -0.30 0.72
C ALA A 149 14.60 0.49 1.10
N LYS A 150 13.69 0.73 0.17
CA LYS A 150 12.39 1.38 0.45
C LYS A 150 11.47 0.49 1.30
N ILE A 151 11.40 -0.80 1.00
CA ILE A 151 10.58 -1.76 1.75
C ILE A 151 11.08 -1.89 3.19
N THR A 152 12.40 -2.03 3.38
CA THR A 152 13.01 -2.27 4.70
C THR A 152 13.12 -0.99 5.55
N SER A 153 13.28 0.19 4.95
CA SER A 153 13.39 1.46 5.67
C SER A 153 12.07 1.99 6.24
N GLY A 154 10.96 1.31 6.05
CA GLY A 154 9.64 1.75 6.51
C GLY A 154 9.12 3.04 5.84
N LYS A 155 9.87 3.62 4.90
CA LYS A 155 9.48 4.85 4.18
C LYS A 155 8.25 4.68 3.29
N PHE A 156 7.83 3.46 3.01
CA PHE A 156 6.57 3.18 2.31
C PHE A 156 5.33 3.60 3.12
N ARG A 157 5.46 3.73 4.45
CA ARG A 157 4.35 4.11 5.35
C ARG A 157 4.16 5.64 5.48
N ARG A 158 5.17 6.47 5.20
CA ARG A 158 5.14 7.92 5.50
C ARG A 158 4.54 8.82 4.41
N LYS A 159 4.00 8.28 3.32
CA LYS A 159 3.32 9.10 2.29
C LYS A 159 1.80 9.13 2.44
N GLN A 160 1.27 8.76 3.60
CA GLN A 160 -0.18 8.75 3.90
C GLN A 160 -0.57 9.66 5.07
N GLU A 161 0.30 10.60 5.46
CA GLU A 161 -0.08 11.71 6.34
C GLU A 161 -0.20 13.01 5.55
#